data_b6b6ae6f94750c8b3d6bb3c51771f04a
#
_entry.id   b6b6ae6f94750c8b3d6bb3c51771f04a
#
_cell.length_a   1.000
_cell.length_b   1.000
_cell.length_c   1.000
_cell.angle_alpha   90.00
_cell.angle_beta   90.00
_cell.angle_gamma   90.00
#
_symmetry.space_group_name_H-M   'P 1'
#
loop_
_entity.id
_entity.type
_entity.pdbx_description
1 polymer ?
#
loop_
_entity_poly.entity_id
_entity_poly.type
_entity_poly.pdbx_seq_one_letter_code
_entity_poly.pdbx_strand_id
1 'polypeptide(L)'
;MTYQEPSPWKKTILAAMTSYIDAGSIVAGAAGLSLWQAYLGMDGFQMGALAALSSNAGSAAVGALIGGRICDKYGRKFVYTYDLLIYIIGMLLIVFGVNYPMLLCGYIIVGLGVGADIVASWTLIAEEAPAKDRAKHCGSAQFAWALGPAVVLLISAWINQYGLIGNRIVFAHLIVVAAWVWYQRLKMPESKDWKAAKEAEEKLIAEGKVKPVSYSEILTGINLKTVLFLCGVYTIWNLCASTWGFFMPYIYEHVGNLSNSMSQLMSVGSFVISFVGTFFIFM
;
A
#
# COMPACT_ATOMS: atom_id res chain seq x y z
N MET A 1 -25.04 -18.94 15.98
CA MET A 1 -23.56 -18.91 16.00
C MET A 1 -23.14 -17.70 16.81
N THR A 2 -22.57 -17.90 17.97
CA THR A 2 -22.02 -16.81 18.80
C THR A 2 -20.87 -16.15 18.03
N TYR A 3 -21.00 -14.86 17.75
CA TYR A 3 -19.94 -14.06 17.14
C TYR A 3 -18.73 -14.06 18.08
N GLN A 4 -17.66 -14.77 17.73
CA GLN A 4 -16.39 -14.66 18.43
C GLN A 4 -15.58 -13.52 17.81
N GLU A 5 -15.24 -12.53 18.63
CA GLU A 5 -14.40 -11.42 18.21
C GLU A 5 -13.02 -11.94 17.77
N PRO A 6 -12.50 -11.49 16.59
CA PRO A 6 -11.18 -11.91 16.14
C PRO A 6 -10.08 -11.50 17.12
N SER A 7 -9.08 -12.38 17.30
CA SER A 7 -7.92 -12.04 18.15
C SER A 7 -7.19 -10.78 17.64
N PRO A 8 -6.50 -10.04 18.52
CA PRO A 8 -5.73 -8.85 18.12
C PRO A 8 -4.74 -9.16 16.98
N TRP A 9 -4.04 -10.28 17.05
CA TRP A 9 -3.13 -10.72 15.98
C TRP A 9 -3.83 -10.99 14.65
N LYS A 10 -5.01 -11.57 14.66
CA LYS A 10 -5.77 -11.77 13.41
C LYS A 10 -6.15 -10.44 12.77
N LYS A 11 -6.59 -9.46 13.56
CA LYS A 11 -6.88 -8.11 13.08
C LYS A 11 -5.62 -7.45 12.51
N THR A 12 -4.51 -7.54 13.24
CA THR A 12 -3.21 -7.00 12.81
C THR A 12 -2.71 -7.62 11.52
N ILE A 13 -2.73 -8.95 11.39
CA ILE A 13 -2.28 -9.64 10.17
C ILE A 13 -3.13 -9.21 8.97
N LEU A 14 -4.46 -9.19 9.11
CA LEU A 14 -5.34 -8.76 8.02
C LEU A 14 -5.14 -7.29 7.63
N ALA A 15 -4.84 -6.43 8.59
CA ALA A 15 -4.48 -5.04 8.32
C ALA A 15 -3.07 -4.95 7.68
N ALA A 16 -2.08 -5.67 8.18
CA ALA A 16 -0.71 -5.67 7.65
C ALA A 16 -0.62 -6.21 6.22
N MET A 17 -1.58 -7.04 5.76
CA MET A 17 -1.64 -7.51 4.37
C MET A 17 -1.78 -6.37 3.35
N THR A 18 -2.25 -5.17 3.75
CA THR A 18 -2.16 -3.96 2.93
C THR A 18 -0.73 -3.70 2.48
N SER A 19 0.20 -3.75 3.42
CA SER A 19 1.63 -3.51 3.13
C SER A 19 2.21 -4.55 2.18
N TYR A 20 1.79 -5.82 2.29
CA TYR A 20 2.16 -6.87 1.33
C TYR A 20 1.63 -6.57 -0.08
N ILE A 21 0.35 -6.23 -0.19
CA ILE A 21 -0.33 -5.95 -1.46
C ILE A 21 0.25 -4.71 -2.12
N ASP A 22 0.48 -3.64 -1.35
CA ASP A 22 1.05 -2.39 -1.85
C ASP A 22 2.46 -2.59 -2.39
N ALA A 23 3.39 -3.00 -1.54
CA ALA A 23 4.78 -3.18 -1.92
C ALA A 23 4.94 -4.25 -3.02
N GLY A 24 4.10 -5.30 -2.98
CA GLY A 24 4.02 -6.30 -4.04
C GLY A 24 3.61 -5.72 -5.39
N SER A 25 2.62 -4.81 -5.42
CA SER A 25 2.15 -4.20 -6.66
C SER A 25 3.17 -3.24 -7.28
N ILE A 26 3.89 -2.48 -6.46
CA ILE A 26 4.99 -1.62 -6.90
C ILE A 26 6.04 -2.45 -7.62
N VAL A 27 6.47 -3.52 -6.99
CA VAL A 27 7.56 -4.37 -7.49
C VAL A 27 7.12 -5.27 -8.65
N ALA A 28 5.84 -5.67 -8.72
CA ALA A 28 5.28 -6.33 -9.90
C ALA A 28 5.36 -5.43 -11.14
N GLY A 29 5.10 -4.13 -10.96
CA GLY A 29 5.28 -3.13 -12.01
C GLY A 29 6.74 -2.95 -12.39
N ALA A 30 7.63 -2.84 -11.41
CA ALA A 30 9.07 -2.74 -11.62
C ALA A 30 9.64 -3.93 -12.40
N ALA A 31 9.26 -5.16 -12.01
CA ALA A 31 9.72 -6.38 -12.66
C ALA A 31 9.24 -6.54 -14.11
N GLY A 32 8.09 -5.94 -14.44
CA GLY A 32 7.51 -5.98 -15.78
C GLY A 32 7.78 -4.73 -16.62
N LEU A 33 8.48 -3.72 -16.10
CA LEU A 33 8.57 -2.41 -16.76
C LEU A 33 9.12 -2.49 -18.19
N SER A 34 10.22 -3.23 -18.40
CA SER A 34 10.82 -3.44 -19.72
C SER A 34 9.87 -4.19 -20.66
N LEU A 35 9.10 -5.14 -20.15
CA LEU A 35 8.13 -5.91 -20.93
C LEU A 35 6.95 -5.05 -21.38
N TRP A 36 6.44 -4.19 -20.49
CA TRP A 36 5.40 -3.23 -20.81
C TRP A 36 5.90 -2.15 -21.77
N GLN A 37 7.14 -1.68 -21.56
CA GLN A 37 7.79 -0.73 -22.47
C GLN A 37 7.85 -1.29 -23.91
N ALA A 38 8.34 -2.51 -24.07
CA ALA A 38 8.45 -3.15 -25.37
C ALA A 38 7.08 -3.40 -26.01
N TYR A 39 6.08 -3.83 -25.23
CA TYR A 39 4.74 -4.15 -25.71
C TYR A 39 3.94 -2.92 -26.17
N LEU A 40 4.04 -1.81 -25.41
CA LEU A 40 3.25 -0.59 -25.65
C LEU A 40 4.05 0.50 -26.39
N GLY A 41 5.35 0.28 -26.64
CA GLY A 41 6.22 1.30 -27.25
C GLY A 41 6.39 2.55 -26.38
N MET A 42 6.44 2.38 -25.04
CA MET A 42 6.51 3.51 -24.12
C MET A 42 7.85 4.23 -24.21
N ASP A 43 7.78 5.56 -24.24
CA ASP A 43 8.95 6.43 -24.10
C ASP A 43 9.34 6.67 -22.63
N GLY A 44 10.46 7.36 -22.41
CA GLY A 44 10.96 7.67 -21.07
C GLY A 44 10.00 8.54 -20.24
N PHE A 45 9.25 9.44 -20.88
CA PHE A 45 8.26 10.27 -20.20
C PHE A 45 7.08 9.43 -19.71
N GLN A 46 6.59 8.53 -20.54
CA GLN A 46 5.48 7.62 -20.20
C GLN A 46 5.85 6.67 -19.06
N MET A 47 7.07 6.14 -19.06
CA MET A 47 7.58 5.31 -17.94
C MET A 47 7.71 6.13 -16.65
N GLY A 48 8.23 7.35 -16.74
CA GLY A 48 8.31 8.27 -15.60
C GLY A 48 6.94 8.66 -15.06
N ALA A 49 5.97 8.94 -15.92
CA ALA A 49 4.60 9.24 -15.53
C ALA A 49 3.91 8.02 -14.87
N LEU A 50 4.15 6.82 -15.38
CA LEU A 50 3.65 5.58 -14.77
C LEU A 50 4.17 5.42 -13.33
N ALA A 51 5.47 5.63 -13.12
CA ALA A 51 6.09 5.58 -11.80
C ALA A 51 5.54 6.67 -10.87
N ALA A 52 5.45 7.92 -11.35
CA ALA A 52 5.01 9.08 -10.57
C ALA A 52 3.53 9.04 -10.18
N LEU A 53 2.69 8.41 -11.00
CA LEU A 53 1.23 8.30 -10.78
C LEU A 53 0.80 6.91 -10.27
N SER A 54 1.74 6.02 -9.95
CA SER A 54 1.45 4.71 -9.38
C SER A 54 1.18 4.76 -7.87
N SER A 55 0.91 3.60 -7.28
CA SER A 55 0.79 3.43 -5.83
C SER A 55 2.06 3.81 -5.07
N ASN A 56 3.19 3.91 -5.77
CA ASN A 56 4.47 4.29 -5.18
C ASN A 56 4.58 5.81 -4.89
N ALA A 57 3.72 6.66 -5.47
CA ALA A 57 3.86 8.11 -5.35
C ALA A 57 2.51 8.86 -5.37
N GLY A 58 2.22 9.56 -6.47
CA GLY A 58 1.18 10.60 -6.52
C GLY A 58 -0.23 10.11 -6.23
N SER A 59 -0.66 9.00 -6.82
CA SER A 59 -2.02 8.48 -6.61
C SER A 59 -2.21 7.96 -5.19
N ALA A 60 -1.19 7.33 -4.60
CA ALA A 60 -1.25 6.90 -3.20
C ALA A 60 -1.33 8.09 -2.24
N ALA A 61 -0.60 9.17 -2.50
CA ALA A 61 -0.68 10.39 -1.70
C ALA A 61 -2.10 10.98 -1.71
N VAL A 62 -2.72 11.07 -2.90
CA VAL A 62 -4.12 11.52 -3.04
C VAL A 62 -5.07 10.54 -2.34
N GLY A 63 -4.87 9.23 -2.54
CA GLY A 63 -5.64 8.18 -1.86
C GLY A 63 -5.57 8.28 -0.35
N ALA A 64 -4.39 8.52 0.21
CA ALA A 64 -4.17 8.68 1.66
C ALA A 64 -4.88 9.91 2.22
N LEU A 65 -4.82 11.05 1.52
CA LEU A 65 -5.51 12.28 1.93
C LEU A 65 -7.02 12.10 1.95
N ILE A 66 -7.59 11.51 0.91
CA ILE A 66 -9.03 11.24 0.81
C ILE A 66 -9.43 10.14 1.80
N GLY A 67 -8.67 9.05 1.83
CA GLY A 67 -8.93 7.89 2.69
C GLY A 67 -8.85 8.22 4.17
N GLY A 68 -7.86 9.02 4.60
CA GLY A 68 -7.76 9.49 5.99
C GLY A 68 -9.02 10.24 6.42
N ARG A 69 -9.49 11.18 5.60
CA ARG A 69 -10.71 11.93 5.88
C ARG A 69 -11.96 11.04 5.94
N ILE A 70 -12.07 10.08 5.03
CA ILE A 70 -13.17 9.12 5.01
C ILE A 70 -13.10 8.22 6.25
N CYS A 71 -11.91 7.77 6.60
CA CYS A 71 -11.62 6.93 7.75
C CYS A 71 -12.03 7.58 9.07
N ASP A 72 -11.73 8.87 9.24
CA ASP A 72 -12.11 9.62 10.44
C ASP A 72 -13.62 9.87 10.51
N LYS A 73 -14.25 10.15 9.36
CA LYS A 73 -15.68 10.46 9.31
C LYS A 73 -16.58 9.24 9.42
N TYR A 74 -16.26 8.16 8.69
CA TYR A 74 -17.14 7.00 8.51
C TYR A 74 -16.62 5.72 9.19
N GLY A 75 -15.41 5.76 9.76
CA GLY A 75 -14.77 4.63 10.43
C GLY A 75 -13.84 3.82 9.52
N ARG A 76 -13.03 2.98 10.17
CA ARG A 76 -12.00 2.16 9.50
C ARG A 76 -12.64 1.06 8.65
N LYS A 77 -13.75 0.47 9.13
CA LYS A 77 -14.48 -0.57 8.42
C LYS A 77 -15.05 -0.11 7.07
N PHE A 78 -15.49 1.15 6.99
CA PHE A 78 -15.97 1.71 5.73
C PHE A 78 -14.88 1.66 4.66
N VAL A 79 -13.67 2.15 5.00
CA VAL A 79 -12.53 2.12 4.08
C VAL A 79 -12.22 0.68 3.68
N TYR A 80 -12.07 -0.25 4.64
CA TYR A 80 -11.78 -1.67 4.37
C TYR A 80 -12.77 -2.39 3.46
N THR A 81 -14.00 -1.89 3.40
CA THR A 81 -15.03 -2.50 2.55
C THR A 81 -14.83 -2.13 1.08
N TYR A 82 -14.31 -0.93 0.81
CA TYR A 82 -14.29 -0.39 -0.55
C TYR A 82 -12.91 -0.25 -1.16
N ASP A 83 -11.86 -0.05 -0.36
CA ASP A 83 -10.49 0.19 -0.83
C ASP A 83 -9.92 -0.96 -1.68
N LEU A 84 -10.00 -2.20 -1.17
CA LEU A 84 -9.52 -3.38 -1.89
C LEU A 84 -10.37 -3.71 -3.12
N LEU A 85 -11.64 -3.32 -3.17
CA LEU A 85 -12.45 -3.43 -4.39
C LEU A 85 -11.95 -2.45 -5.45
N ILE A 86 -11.65 -1.20 -5.06
CA ILE A 86 -11.06 -0.20 -5.94
C ILE A 86 -9.70 -0.70 -6.45
N TYR A 87 -8.87 -1.24 -5.55
CA TYR A 87 -7.59 -1.86 -5.90
C TYR A 87 -7.76 -2.99 -6.93
N ILE A 88 -8.69 -3.92 -6.72
CA ILE A 88 -8.95 -5.05 -7.63
C ILE A 88 -9.37 -4.53 -9.01
N ILE A 89 -10.23 -3.51 -9.08
CA ILE A 89 -10.64 -2.90 -10.37
C ILE A 89 -9.41 -2.33 -11.10
N GLY A 90 -8.54 -1.59 -10.40
CA GLY A 90 -7.31 -1.07 -10.99
C GLY A 90 -6.38 -2.17 -11.46
N MET A 91 -6.21 -3.23 -10.67
CA MET A 91 -5.41 -4.40 -11.05
C MET A 91 -5.95 -5.13 -12.28
N LEU A 92 -7.26 -5.26 -12.42
CA LEU A 92 -7.87 -5.84 -13.61
C LEU A 92 -7.56 -5.00 -14.85
N LEU A 93 -7.57 -3.67 -14.75
CA LEU A 93 -7.15 -2.79 -15.85
C LEU A 93 -5.68 -3.01 -16.23
N ILE A 94 -4.79 -3.26 -15.25
CA ILE A 94 -3.39 -3.58 -15.53
C ILE A 94 -3.27 -4.96 -16.20
N VAL A 95 -3.89 -6.00 -15.63
CA VAL A 95 -3.81 -7.37 -16.16
C VAL A 95 -4.30 -7.46 -17.60
N PHE A 96 -5.39 -6.78 -17.91
CA PHE A 96 -5.98 -6.75 -19.26
C PHE A 96 -5.51 -5.56 -20.11
N GLY A 97 -4.51 -4.80 -19.67
CA GLY A 97 -4.00 -3.62 -20.34
C GLY A 97 -3.53 -3.92 -21.77
N VAL A 98 -4.11 -3.18 -22.74
CA VAL A 98 -3.80 -3.30 -24.17
C VAL A 98 -3.21 -2.01 -24.76
N ASN A 99 -3.26 -0.93 -23.98
CA ASN A 99 -2.70 0.37 -24.35
C ASN A 99 -2.21 1.15 -23.13
N TYR A 100 -1.39 2.17 -23.35
CA TYR A 100 -0.82 2.98 -22.28
C TYR A 100 -1.86 3.68 -21.40
N PRO A 101 -2.91 4.35 -21.93
CA PRO A 101 -3.92 4.98 -21.09
C PRO A 101 -4.63 4.01 -20.13
N MET A 102 -4.94 2.79 -20.59
CA MET A 102 -5.57 1.77 -19.74
C MET A 102 -4.62 1.31 -18.62
N LEU A 103 -3.35 1.11 -18.96
CA LEU A 103 -2.31 0.76 -17.99
C LEU A 103 -2.15 1.87 -16.94
N LEU A 104 -2.02 3.13 -17.37
CA LEU A 104 -1.88 4.29 -16.50
C LEU A 104 -3.09 4.48 -15.59
N CYS A 105 -4.31 4.38 -16.13
CA CYS A 105 -5.54 4.43 -15.33
C CYS A 105 -5.56 3.32 -14.27
N GLY A 106 -5.15 2.10 -14.64
CA GLY A 106 -5.01 1.00 -13.69
C GLY A 106 -4.09 1.33 -12.53
N TYR A 107 -2.89 1.85 -12.81
CA TYR A 107 -1.93 2.26 -11.78
C TYR A 107 -2.44 3.40 -10.89
N ILE A 108 -3.15 4.38 -11.46
CA ILE A 108 -3.76 5.48 -10.69
C ILE A 108 -4.83 4.93 -9.73
N ILE A 109 -5.72 4.07 -10.22
CA ILE A 109 -6.81 3.50 -9.42
C ILE A 109 -6.25 2.61 -8.31
N VAL A 110 -5.25 1.77 -8.61
CA VAL A 110 -4.52 0.97 -7.62
C VAL A 110 -3.95 1.85 -6.52
N GLY A 111 -3.27 2.93 -6.90
CA GLY A 111 -2.67 3.84 -5.93
C GLY A 111 -3.69 4.56 -5.05
N LEU A 112 -4.83 4.98 -5.59
CA LEU A 112 -5.91 5.58 -4.81
C LEU A 112 -6.46 4.59 -3.75
N GLY A 113 -6.70 3.33 -4.14
CA GLY A 113 -7.15 2.28 -3.23
C GLY A 113 -6.13 1.98 -2.14
N VAL A 114 -4.87 1.74 -2.52
CA VAL A 114 -3.76 1.46 -1.60
C VAL A 114 -3.52 2.61 -0.64
N GLY A 115 -3.50 3.86 -1.13
CA GLY A 115 -3.28 5.02 -0.27
C GLY A 115 -4.34 5.14 0.83
N ALA A 116 -5.60 4.92 0.50
CA ALA A 116 -6.69 4.90 1.47
C ALA A 116 -6.56 3.75 2.47
N ASP A 117 -6.20 2.55 1.99
CA ASP A 117 -6.03 1.36 2.84
C ASP A 117 -4.86 1.51 3.81
N ILE A 118 -3.71 2.03 3.39
CA ILE A 118 -2.53 2.22 4.26
C ILE A 118 -2.92 3.03 5.50
N VAL A 119 -3.59 4.15 5.32
CA VAL A 119 -3.99 5.01 6.45
C VAL A 119 -4.95 4.27 7.39
N ALA A 120 -5.97 3.61 6.86
CA ALA A 120 -6.94 2.87 7.65
C ALA A 120 -6.30 1.68 8.39
N SER A 121 -5.45 0.91 7.70
CA SER A 121 -4.81 -0.30 8.21
C SER A 121 -3.80 -0.01 9.31
N TRP A 122 -2.92 0.95 9.11
CA TRP A 122 -1.91 1.29 10.11
C TRP A 122 -2.53 1.93 11.34
N THR A 123 -3.55 2.77 11.16
CA THR A 123 -4.32 3.32 12.28
C THR A 123 -5.01 2.22 13.07
N LEU A 124 -5.67 1.27 12.39
CA LEU A 124 -6.32 0.14 13.08
C LEU A 124 -5.33 -0.71 13.86
N ILE A 125 -4.13 -1.00 13.30
CA ILE A 125 -3.10 -1.75 14.02
C ILE A 125 -2.72 -1.01 15.31
N ALA A 126 -2.53 0.31 15.25
CA ALA A 126 -2.16 1.12 16.40
C ALA A 126 -3.26 1.18 17.47
N GLU A 127 -4.53 1.24 17.05
CA GLU A 127 -5.70 1.31 17.93
C GLU A 127 -6.01 -0.04 18.61
N GLU A 128 -5.95 -1.15 17.86
CA GLU A 128 -6.36 -2.48 18.33
C GLU A 128 -5.22 -3.28 18.99
N ALA A 129 -3.99 -2.83 18.85
CA ALA A 129 -2.84 -3.51 19.44
C ALA A 129 -2.79 -3.33 20.96
N PRO A 130 -2.62 -4.44 21.74
CA PRO A 130 -2.39 -4.35 23.16
C PRO A 130 -1.18 -3.46 23.49
N ALA A 131 -1.31 -2.58 24.49
CA ALA A 131 -0.26 -1.60 24.84
C ALA A 131 1.12 -2.23 25.04
N LYS A 132 1.17 -3.43 25.64
CA LYS A 132 2.41 -4.18 25.92
C LYS A 132 3.14 -4.62 24.63
N ASP A 133 2.39 -4.99 23.59
CA ASP A 133 2.93 -5.59 22.37
C ASP A 133 2.74 -4.68 21.13
N ARG A 134 2.35 -3.40 21.33
CA ARG A 134 2.01 -2.47 20.24
C ARG A 134 3.13 -2.33 19.22
N ALA A 135 4.40 -2.27 19.65
CA ALA A 135 5.54 -2.18 18.75
C ALA A 135 5.63 -3.40 17.82
N LYS A 136 5.39 -4.61 18.32
CA LYS A 136 5.39 -5.84 17.51
C LYS A 136 4.25 -5.86 16.50
N HIS A 137 3.06 -5.43 16.90
CA HIS A 137 1.92 -5.32 16.01
C HIS A 137 2.18 -4.30 14.89
N CYS A 138 2.69 -3.11 15.21
CA CYS A 138 3.06 -2.11 14.22
C CYS A 138 4.21 -2.59 13.32
N GLY A 139 5.21 -3.28 13.89
CA GLY A 139 6.32 -3.87 13.12
C GLY A 139 5.89 -4.94 12.13
N SER A 140 4.76 -5.63 12.37
CA SER A 140 4.23 -6.63 11.46
C SER A 140 3.82 -6.04 10.10
N ALA A 141 3.40 -4.79 10.05
CA ALA A 141 3.10 -4.10 8.79
C ALA A 141 4.36 -3.88 7.96
N GLN A 142 5.47 -3.49 8.60
CA GLN A 142 6.76 -3.34 7.93
C GLN A 142 7.34 -4.69 7.48
N PHE A 143 7.13 -5.73 8.28
CA PHE A 143 7.50 -7.10 7.91
C PHE A 143 6.73 -7.58 6.67
N ALA A 144 5.42 -7.34 6.61
CA ALA A 144 4.60 -7.65 5.45
C ALA A 144 5.01 -6.84 4.23
N TRP A 145 5.44 -5.57 4.43
CA TRP A 145 5.95 -4.70 3.36
C TRP A 145 7.21 -5.27 2.70
N ALA A 146 8.12 -5.87 3.44
CA ALA A 146 9.31 -6.53 2.88
C ALA A 146 8.99 -7.89 2.25
N LEU A 147 8.01 -8.62 2.81
CA LEU A 147 7.61 -9.95 2.32
C LEU A 147 6.93 -9.88 0.94
N GLY A 148 6.09 -8.87 0.70
CA GLY A 148 5.37 -8.71 -0.57
C GLY A 148 6.31 -8.69 -1.78
N PRO A 149 7.27 -7.75 -1.85
CA PRO A 149 8.28 -7.71 -2.92
C PRO A 149 9.10 -8.99 -3.06
N ALA A 150 9.53 -9.58 -1.94
CA ALA A 150 10.32 -10.82 -2.00
C ALA A 150 9.54 -11.93 -2.70
N VAL A 151 8.27 -12.16 -2.31
CA VAL A 151 7.42 -13.18 -2.92
C VAL A 151 7.12 -12.85 -4.39
N VAL A 152 6.76 -11.61 -4.68
CA VAL A 152 6.42 -11.16 -6.04
C VAL A 152 7.61 -11.30 -6.99
N LEU A 153 8.81 -10.90 -6.58
CA LEU A 153 10.02 -11.04 -7.40
C LEU A 153 10.41 -12.49 -7.61
N LEU A 154 10.27 -13.36 -6.60
CA LEU A 154 10.54 -14.80 -6.74
C LEU A 154 9.57 -15.43 -7.74
N ILE A 155 8.26 -15.14 -7.63
CA ILE A 155 7.26 -15.61 -8.59
C ILE A 155 7.61 -15.08 -9.99
N SER A 156 7.91 -13.79 -10.10
CA SER A 156 8.23 -13.14 -11.37
C SER A 156 9.48 -13.77 -12.03
N ALA A 157 10.55 -13.99 -11.26
CA ALA A 157 11.76 -14.64 -11.77
C ALA A 157 11.51 -16.07 -12.25
N TRP A 158 10.65 -16.82 -11.55
CA TRP A 158 10.32 -18.20 -11.91
C TRP A 158 9.48 -18.30 -13.18
N ILE A 159 8.51 -17.38 -13.37
CA ILE A 159 7.61 -17.40 -14.54
C ILE A 159 8.07 -16.45 -15.65
N ASN A 160 9.27 -15.88 -15.56
CA ASN A 160 9.82 -14.92 -16.53
C ASN A 160 9.84 -15.43 -17.97
N GLN A 161 9.98 -16.74 -18.17
CA GLN A 161 9.95 -17.38 -19.50
C GLN A 161 8.66 -17.08 -20.29
N TYR A 162 7.58 -16.71 -19.62
CA TYR A 162 6.31 -16.35 -20.26
C TYR A 162 6.23 -14.85 -20.64
N GLY A 163 7.28 -14.06 -20.40
CA GLY A 163 7.36 -12.65 -20.74
C GLY A 163 6.21 -11.83 -20.11
N LEU A 164 5.54 -11.03 -20.92
CA LEU A 164 4.45 -10.17 -20.45
C LEU A 164 3.27 -10.95 -19.84
N ILE A 165 2.98 -12.15 -20.35
CA ILE A 165 1.94 -13.01 -19.77
C ILE A 165 2.34 -13.43 -18.35
N GLY A 166 3.62 -13.74 -18.13
CA GLY A 166 4.14 -14.00 -16.79
C GLY A 166 3.91 -12.81 -15.83
N ASN A 167 4.24 -11.60 -16.27
CA ASN A 167 4.00 -10.40 -15.45
C ASN A 167 2.51 -10.18 -15.16
N ARG A 168 1.61 -10.41 -16.12
CA ARG A 168 0.15 -10.37 -15.90
C ARG A 168 -0.31 -11.40 -14.86
N ILE A 169 0.28 -12.59 -14.84
CA ILE A 169 0.01 -13.63 -13.83
C ILE A 169 0.47 -13.15 -12.43
N VAL A 170 1.60 -12.44 -12.33
CA VAL A 170 2.05 -11.84 -11.07
C VAL A 170 1.02 -10.84 -10.53
N PHE A 171 0.47 -9.98 -11.38
CA PHE A 171 -0.60 -9.07 -10.98
C PHE A 171 -1.89 -9.83 -10.62
N ALA A 172 -2.24 -10.87 -11.36
CA ALA A 172 -3.41 -11.71 -11.07
C ALA A 172 -3.29 -12.41 -9.70
N HIS A 173 -2.10 -12.87 -9.31
CA HIS A 173 -1.82 -13.38 -7.96
C HIS A 173 -2.19 -12.35 -6.88
N LEU A 174 -1.81 -11.08 -7.05
CA LEU A 174 -2.14 -10.02 -6.11
C LEU A 174 -3.64 -9.74 -6.04
N ILE A 175 -4.38 -9.89 -7.14
CA ILE A 175 -5.86 -9.83 -7.14
C ILE A 175 -6.44 -10.93 -6.25
N VAL A 176 -5.94 -12.15 -6.36
CA VAL A 176 -6.42 -13.28 -5.54
C VAL A 176 -6.15 -13.02 -4.05
N VAL A 177 -4.95 -12.53 -3.72
CA VAL A 177 -4.58 -12.16 -2.34
C VAL A 177 -5.49 -11.03 -1.83
N ALA A 178 -5.68 -9.97 -2.62
CA ALA A 178 -6.54 -8.84 -2.25
C ALA A 178 -8.01 -9.27 -2.05
N ALA A 179 -8.55 -10.11 -2.92
CA ALA A 179 -9.91 -10.64 -2.79
C ALA A 179 -10.09 -11.49 -1.53
N TRP A 180 -9.09 -12.32 -1.21
CA TRP A 180 -9.11 -13.10 0.03
C TRP A 180 -9.04 -12.21 1.26
N VAL A 181 -8.15 -11.21 1.30
CA VAL A 181 -8.03 -10.24 2.40
C VAL A 181 -9.32 -9.46 2.54
N TRP A 182 -9.89 -8.96 1.44
CA TRP A 182 -11.17 -8.26 1.42
C TRP A 182 -12.28 -9.08 2.06
N TYR A 183 -12.44 -10.34 1.63
CA TYR A 183 -13.45 -11.25 2.18
C TYR A 183 -13.30 -11.45 3.69
N GLN A 184 -12.07 -11.57 4.17
CA GLN A 184 -11.79 -11.71 5.59
C GLN A 184 -12.09 -10.42 6.38
N ARG A 185 -11.79 -9.25 5.79
CA ARG A 185 -12.04 -7.95 6.38
C ARG A 185 -13.51 -7.58 6.50
N LEU A 186 -14.37 -8.09 5.62
CA LEU A 186 -15.83 -7.91 5.74
C LEU A 186 -16.37 -8.39 7.08
N LYS A 187 -15.72 -9.38 7.69
CA LYS A 187 -16.09 -9.97 8.99
C LYS A 187 -15.49 -9.22 10.18
N MET A 188 -14.60 -8.24 9.95
CA MET A 188 -14.00 -7.47 11.03
C MET A 188 -14.99 -6.45 11.60
N PRO A 189 -15.01 -6.27 12.94
CA PRO A 189 -15.76 -5.19 13.56
C PRO A 189 -15.10 -3.83 13.28
N GLU A 190 -15.83 -2.75 13.53
CA GLU A 190 -15.26 -1.41 13.56
C GLU A 190 -14.36 -1.24 14.80
N SER A 191 -13.35 -0.35 14.70
CA SER A 191 -12.44 -0.01 15.80
C SER A 191 -13.22 0.45 17.03
N LYS A 192 -12.86 -0.10 18.19
CA LYS A 192 -13.46 0.28 19.48
C LYS A 192 -13.05 1.70 19.88
N ASP A 193 -11.78 2.03 19.66
CA ASP A 193 -11.22 3.34 20.00
C ASP A 193 -11.88 4.43 19.15
N TRP A 194 -12.08 4.19 17.85
CA TRP A 194 -12.79 5.12 16.98
C TRP A 194 -14.24 5.35 17.45
N LYS A 195 -14.98 4.27 17.75
CA LYS A 195 -16.36 4.39 18.25
C LYS A 195 -16.42 5.20 19.53
N ALA A 196 -15.56 4.90 20.50
CA ALA A 196 -15.52 5.61 21.77
C ALA A 196 -15.17 7.09 21.58
N ALA A 197 -14.19 7.39 20.73
CA ALA A 197 -13.81 8.76 20.41
C ALA A 197 -14.95 9.53 19.72
N LYS A 198 -15.64 8.88 18.78
CA LYS A 198 -16.78 9.47 18.05
C LYS A 198 -17.96 9.77 18.97
N GLU A 199 -18.33 8.83 19.83
CA GLU A 199 -19.40 9.03 20.83
C GLU A 199 -19.05 10.15 21.83
N ALA A 200 -17.78 10.24 22.24
CA ALA A 200 -17.32 11.31 23.13
C ALA A 200 -17.39 12.69 22.43
N GLU A 201 -16.94 12.77 21.18
CA GLU A 201 -17.02 13.99 20.37
C GLU A 201 -18.47 14.46 20.21
N GLU A 202 -19.37 13.56 19.81
CA GLU A 202 -20.79 13.87 19.62
C GLU A 202 -21.46 14.39 20.90
N LYS A 203 -21.14 13.82 22.08
CA LYS A 203 -21.62 14.31 23.38
C LYS A 203 -21.12 15.72 23.68
N LEU A 204 -19.83 15.98 23.46
CA LEU A 204 -19.24 17.29 23.72
C LEU A 204 -19.81 18.38 22.81
N ILE A 205 -20.09 18.03 21.54
CA ILE A 205 -20.76 18.92 20.59
C ILE A 205 -22.19 19.20 21.01
N ALA A 206 -22.95 18.16 21.40
CA ALA A 206 -24.33 18.31 21.90
C ALA A 206 -24.44 19.16 23.15
N GLU A 207 -23.44 19.10 24.04
CA GLU A 207 -23.32 19.94 25.24
C GLU A 207 -22.81 21.36 24.93
N GLY A 208 -22.49 21.69 23.68
CA GLY A 208 -21.97 23.00 23.28
C GLY A 208 -20.56 23.32 23.80
N LYS A 209 -19.82 22.29 24.29
CA LYS A 209 -18.48 22.46 24.87
C LYS A 209 -17.37 22.52 23.82
N VAL A 210 -17.57 21.87 22.67
CA VAL A 210 -16.59 21.78 21.58
C VAL A 210 -17.31 22.02 20.26
N LYS A 211 -16.65 22.72 19.33
CA LYS A 211 -17.09 22.83 17.95
C LYS A 211 -16.56 21.63 17.15
N PRO A 212 -17.26 21.16 16.10
CA PRO A 212 -16.72 20.16 15.19
C PRO A 212 -15.33 20.56 14.70
N VAL A 213 -14.38 19.66 14.79
CA VAL A 213 -13.00 19.91 14.35
C VAL A 213 -12.98 20.28 12.87
N SER A 214 -12.41 21.44 12.56
CA SER A 214 -12.24 21.88 11.17
C SER A 214 -10.86 21.45 10.64
N TYR A 215 -10.82 20.92 9.42
CA TYR A 215 -9.54 20.62 8.76
C TYR A 215 -8.63 21.85 8.59
N SER A 216 -9.18 23.05 8.62
CA SER A 216 -8.39 24.30 8.63
C SER A 216 -7.49 24.42 9.86
N GLU A 217 -7.83 23.77 10.98
CA GLU A 217 -7.01 23.78 12.20
C GLU A 217 -5.70 23.01 12.02
N ILE A 218 -5.69 21.99 11.16
CA ILE A 218 -4.47 21.25 10.78
C ILE A 218 -3.48 22.15 10.04
N LEU A 219 -4.01 23.14 9.30
CA LEU A 219 -3.23 24.07 8.49
C LEU A 219 -2.87 25.37 9.23
N THR A 220 -2.93 25.37 10.56
CA THR A 220 -2.62 26.54 11.37
C THR A 220 -1.66 26.21 12.53
N GLY A 221 -0.94 27.24 12.99
CA GLY A 221 -0.11 27.17 14.20
C GLY A 221 0.93 26.04 14.22
N ILE A 222 0.98 25.32 15.34
CA ILE A 222 1.93 24.22 15.55
C ILE A 222 1.60 23.02 14.68
N ASN A 223 0.31 22.78 14.38
CA ASN A 223 -0.14 21.67 13.58
C ASN A 223 0.42 21.77 12.15
N LEU A 224 0.36 22.96 11.53
CA LEU A 224 0.94 23.20 10.22
C LEU A 224 2.46 22.93 10.20
N LYS A 225 3.20 23.39 11.22
CA LYS A 225 4.64 23.13 11.31
C LYS A 225 4.94 21.63 11.40
N THR A 226 4.17 20.90 12.20
CA THR A 226 4.31 19.45 12.34
C THR A 226 4.01 18.73 11.03
N VAL A 227 2.90 19.10 10.37
CA VAL A 227 2.54 18.51 9.06
C VAL A 227 3.63 18.79 8.02
N LEU A 228 4.10 20.04 7.89
CA LEU A 228 5.14 20.40 6.93
C LEU A 228 6.45 19.65 7.21
N PHE A 229 6.84 19.51 8.49
CA PHE A 229 8.03 18.76 8.87
C PHE A 229 7.91 17.28 8.48
N LEU A 230 6.81 16.61 8.87
CA LEU A 230 6.58 15.19 8.57
C LEU A 230 6.47 14.94 7.06
N CYS A 231 5.71 15.76 6.34
CA CYS A 231 5.60 15.69 4.89
C CYS A 231 6.96 15.91 4.21
N GLY A 232 7.74 16.89 4.67
CA GLY A 232 9.08 17.18 4.13
C GLY A 232 10.03 16.01 4.30
N VAL A 233 10.15 15.47 5.51
CA VAL A 233 11.02 14.30 5.79
C VAL A 233 10.58 13.09 4.95
N TYR A 234 9.28 12.79 4.91
CA TYR A 234 8.76 11.66 4.15
C TYR A 234 8.93 11.84 2.64
N THR A 235 8.75 13.05 2.12
CA THR A 235 8.97 13.36 0.70
C THR A 235 10.43 13.17 0.31
N ILE A 236 11.38 13.71 1.09
CA ILE A 236 12.81 13.55 0.81
C ILE A 236 13.21 12.07 0.81
N TRP A 237 12.74 11.31 1.79
CA TRP A 237 12.98 9.87 1.83
C TRP A 237 12.40 9.15 0.61
N ASN A 238 11.17 9.49 0.23
CA ASN A 238 10.50 8.84 -0.91
C ASN A 238 11.14 9.18 -2.26
N LEU A 239 11.76 10.35 -2.45
CA LEU A 239 12.47 10.66 -3.68
C LEU A 239 13.54 9.60 -4.01
N CYS A 240 14.21 9.07 -3.00
CA CYS A 240 15.18 7.99 -3.18
C CYS A 240 14.52 6.61 -3.19
N ALA A 241 13.70 6.31 -2.18
CA ALA A 241 13.13 4.99 -1.95
C ALA A 241 12.15 4.57 -3.06
N SER A 242 11.31 5.49 -3.53
CA SER A 242 10.35 5.21 -4.60
C SER A 242 11.03 4.99 -5.94
N THR A 243 12.02 5.83 -6.27
CA THR A 243 12.80 5.67 -7.50
C THR A 243 13.53 4.33 -7.50
N TRP A 244 14.19 3.99 -6.40
CA TRP A 244 14.85 2.72 -6.24
C TRP A 244 13.86 1.55 -6.36
N GLY A 245 12.75 1.58 -5.64
CA GLY A 245 11.76 0.50 -5.61
C GLY A 245 11.12 0.21 -6.97
N PHE A 246 10.92 1.24 -7.81
CA PHE A 246 10.26 1.10 -9.10
C PHE A 246 11.22 0.82 -10.25
N PHE A 247 12.43 1.42 -10.26
CA PHE A 247 13.33 1.34 -11.41
C PHE A 247 14.50 0.37 -11.22
N MET A 248 14.73 -0.20 -10.03
CA MET A 248 15.93 -0.99 -9.80
C MET A 248 16.07 -2.21 -10.72
N PRO A 249 15.04 -3.05 -10.95
CA PRO A 249 15.16 -4.14 -11.92
C PRO A 249 15.48 -3.62 -13.33
N TYR A 250 14.85 -2.53 -13.75
CA TYR A 250 15.12 -1.89 -15.05
C TYR A 250 16.57 -1.40 -15.18
N ILE A 251 17.13 -0.81 -14.12
CA ILE A 251 18.54 -0.37 -14.09
C ILE A 251 19.47 -1.57 -14.19
N TYR A 252 19.20 -2.63 -13.46
CA TYR A 252 20.00 -3.88 -13.55
C TYR A 252 19.99 -4.48 -14.95
N GLU A 253 18.87 -4.42 -15.67
CA GLU A 253 18.75 -4.90 -17.04
C GLU A 253 19.53 -4.03 -18.03
N HIS A 254 19.34 -2.70 -18.00
CA HIS A 254 19.80 -1.79 -19.04
C HIS A 254 21.20 -1.21 -18.77
N VAL A 255 21.58 -1.03 -17.51
CA VAL A 255 22.90 -0.53 -17.13
C VAL A 255 23.83 -1.68 -16.70
N GLY A 256 23.28 -2.62 -15.93
CA GLY A 256 24.03 -3.80 -15.48
C GLY A 256 24.15 -4.92 -16.52
N ASN A 257 23.43 -4.82 -17.64
CA ASN A 257 23.35 -5.86 -18.69
C ASN A 257 22.98 -7.25 -18.13
N LEU A 258 22.16 -7.30 -17.09
CA LEU A 258 21.68 -8.55 -16.50
C LEU A 258 20.43 -9.03 -17.24
N SER A 259 20.21 -10.34 -17.24
CA SER A 259 18.94 -10.89 -17.71
C SER A 259 17.81 -10.45 -16.78
N ASN A 260 16.58 -10.38 -17.29
CA ASN A 260 15.40 -10.00 -16.50
C ASN A 260 15.26 -10.84 -15.23
N SER A 261 15.42 -12.17 -15.30
CA SER A 261 15.39 -13.06 -14.12
C SER A 261 16.49 -12.73 -13.11
N MET A 262 17.72 -12.45 -13.56
CA MET A 262 18.83 -12.12 -12.66
C MET A 262 18.61 -10.76 -11.99
N SER A 263 18.08 -9.78 -12.71
CA SER A 263 17.73 -8.47 -12.18
C SER A 263 16.70 -8.56 -11.04
N GLN A 264 15.71 -9.42 -11.21
CA GLN A 264 14.71 -9.70 -10.20
C GLN A 264 15.31 -10.41 -8.98
N LEU A 265 16.14 -11.44 -9.16
CA LEU A 265 16.81 -12.15 -8.07
C LEU A 265 17.77 -11.25 -7.29
N MET A 266 18.51 -10.36 -7.96
CA MET A 266 19.35 -9.35 -7.29
C MET A 266 18.49 -8.41 -6.42
N SER A 267 17.31 -8.00 -6.92
CA SER A 267 16.38 -7.18 -6.17
C SER A 267 15.80 -7.90 -4.95
N VAL A 268 15.54 -9.22 -5.02
CA VAL A 268 15.11 -10.03 -3.87
C VAL A 268 16.09 -9.92 -2.70
N GLY A 269 17.40 -9.93 -2.97
CA GLY A 269 18.43 -9.85 -1.93
C GLY A 269 18.25 -8.64 -1.01
N SER A 270 17.91 -7.48 -1.56
CA SER A 270 17.65 -6.25 -0.80
C SER A 270 16.44 -6.38 0.12
N PHE A 271 15.37 -6.99 -0.37
CA PHE A 271 14.15 -7.19 0.43
C PHE A 271 14.34 -8.27 1.52
N VAL A 272 15.14 -9.31 1.25
CA VAL A 272 15.51 -10.29 2.27
C VAL A 272 16.32 -9.66 3.39
N ILE A 273 17.28 -8.79 3.07
CA ILE A 273 18.04 -8.05 4.08
C ILE A 273 17.11 -7.14 4.90
N SER A 274 16.20 -6.43 4.23
CA SER A 274 15.19 -5.60 4.91
C SER A 274 14.29 -6.42 5.83
N PHE A 275 13.83 -7.59 5.38
CA PHE A 275 13.02 -8.50 6.16
C PHE A 275 13.73 -8.99 7.42
N VAL A 276 14.98 -9.42 7.29
CA VAL A 276 15.82 -9.86 8.41
C VAL A 276 16.07 -8.72 9.38
N GLY A 277 16.43 -7.52 8.88
CA GLY A 277 16.63 -6.33 9.71
C GLY A 277 15.37 -5.94 10.49
N THR A 278 14.21 -5.96 9.85
CA THR A 278 12.92 -5.68 10.50
C THR A 278 12.60 -6.68 11.59
N PHE A 279 12.89 -7.97 11.36
CA PHE A 279 12.70 -9.00 12.36
C PHE A 279 13.49 -8.73 13.63
N PHE A 280 14.78 -8.41 13.52
CA PHE A 280 15.65 -8.13 14.69
C PHE A 280 15.29 -6.82 15.41
N ILE A 281 14.68 -5.85 14.73
CA ILE A 281 14.27 -4.57 15.34
C ILE A 281 12.97 -4.68 16.12
N PHE A 282 11.99 -5.43 15.61
CA PHE A 282 10.62 -5.40 16.13
C PHE A 282 10.19 -6.68 16.89
N MET A 283 10.89 -7.79 16.75
CA MET A 283 10.57 -9.05 17.43
C MET A 283 11.47 -9.33 18.61
#